data_203bb3bdec4b7fd413a711aae932ef2c
#
_entry.id   203bb3bdec4b7fd413a711aae932ef2c
#
_cell.length_a   1.000
_cell.length_b   1.000
_cell.length_c   1.000
_cell.angle_alpha   90.00
_cell.angle_beta   90.00
_cell.angle_gamma   90.00
#
_symmetry.space_group_name_H-M   'P 1'
#
loop_
_entity.id
_entity.type
_entity.pdbx_description
1 polymer ?
#
loop_
_entity_poly.entity_id
_entity_poly.type
_entity_poly.pdbx_seq_one_letter_code
_entity_poly.pdbx_strand_id
1 'polypeptide(L)'
;MLENRFHVKRSNFFDVLVVGGGHAGIESALIAQKLNKKVALITQDQSAVGRMSCNPSIGGLAKGQIVRELDVLGGSMAFFADKTGIQFKVLNKKKGRAVWSPRAQVDKRKYERAATQKVLGGGIKIVLGEAVSLKTEKYRVSGVILRDGSVVNSKAVILTCGTFLNGLIHIGQRKSQAGRMGEAPSEGITESLAALGFKTGRLKTGTPPRLNKDSINWSKTKKEPGDINPVPFSYFTQ
;
A
#
# COMPACT_ATOMS: atom_id res chain seq x y z
N MET A 1 52.09 3.64 -7.86
CA MET A 1 51.07 3.13 -8.78
C MET A 1 49.69 3.30 -8.09
N LEU A 2 48.94 4.30 -8.52
CA LEU A 2 47.63 4.64 -7.96
C LEU A 2 46.61 3.88 -8.77
N GLU A 3 45.99 2.85 -8.17
CA GLU A 3 44.81 2.19 -8.76
C GLU A 3 43.59 3.12 -8.68
N ASN A 4 43.29 3.76 -9.80
CA ASN A 4 42.05 4.46 -10.04
C ASN A 4 40.91 3.43 -10.15
N ARG A 5 40.29 3.07 -9.03
CA ARG A 5 39.00 2.36 -9.05
C ARG A 5 37.92 3.34 -9.48
N PHE A 6 37.62 3.37 -10.75
CA PHE A 6 36.40 3.98 -11.29
C PHE A 6 35.21 3.23 -10.73
N HIS A 7 34.68 3.67 -9.61
CA HIS A 7 33.34 3.30 -9.20
C HIS A 7 32.36 3.96 -10.17
N VAL A 8 31.93 3.21 -11.18
CA VAL A 8 30.76 3.55 -11.98
C VAL A 8 29.59 3.62 -11.00
N LYS A 9 29.26 4.82 -10.51
CA LYS A 9 28.01 5.07 -9.82
C LYS A 9 26.90 4.68 -10.80
N ARG A 10 26.32 3.47 -10.65
CA ARG A 10 25.06 3.13 -11.31
C ARG A 10 24.12 4.28 -11.01
N SER A 11 23.73 5.04 -12.03
CA SER A 11 22.87 6.19 -11.86
C SER A 11 21.59 5.75 -11.15
N ASN A 12 21.39 6.20 -9.91
CA ASN A 12 20.14 6.00 -9.15
C ASN A 12 19.02 6.86 -9.76
N PHE A 13 18.85 6.77 -11.07
CA PHE A 13 17.84 7.49 -11.81
C PHE A 13 16.76 6.52 -12.29
N PHE A 14 15.51 6.84 -11.97
CA PHE A 14 14.34 6.05 -12.30
C PHE A 14 13.36 6.86 -13.14
N ASP A 15 12.51 6.19 -13.90
CA ASP A 15 11.41 6.86 -14.58
C ASP A 15 10.33 7.22 -13.55
N VAL A 16 10.05 6.30 -12.61
CA VAL A 16 9.04 6.48 -11.58
C VAL A 16 9.60 6.04 -10.23
N LEU A 17 9.46 6.90 -9.23
CA LEU A 17 9.62 6.56 -7.83
C LEU A 17 8.24 6.43 -7.18
N VAL A 18 8.03 5.35 -6.44
CA VAL A 18 6.84 5.16 -5.61
C VAL A 18 7.26 5.20 -4.15
N VAL A 19 6.68 6.10 -3.37
CA VAL A 19 6.95 6.23 -1.93
C VAL A 19 5.84 5.56 -1.14
N GLY A 20 6.19 4.48 -0.45
CA GLY A 20 5.28 3.68 0.37
C GLY A 20 4.96 2.32 -0.23
N GLY A 21 5.28 1.24 0.50
CA GLY A 21 5.08 -0.16 0.11
C GLY A 21 3.69 -0.73 0.44
N GLY A 22 2.68 0.11 0.66
CA GLY A 22 1.30 -0.32 0.86
C GLY A 22 0.59 -0.74 -0.43
N HIS A 23 -0.72 -1.05 -0.35
CA HIS A 23 -1.48 -1.53 -1.50
C HIS A 23 -1.42 -0.59 -2.72
N ALA A 24 -1.62 0.71 -2.51
CA ALA A 24 -1.57 1.70 -3.58
C ALA A 24 -0.17 1.79 -4.21
N GLY A 25 0.88 1.70 -3.39
CA GLY A 25 2.26 1.72 -3.88
C GLY A 25 2.61 0.51 -4.72
N ILE A 26 2.17 -0.68 -4.30
CA ILE A 26 2.37 -1.92 -5.06
C ILE A 26 1.67 -1.83 -6.42
N GLU A 27 0.40 -1.42 -6.46
CA GLU A 27 -0.34 -1.27 -7.73
C GLU A 27 0.34 -0.26 -8.65
N SER A 28 0.75 0.90 -8.10
CA SER A 28 1.46 1.94 -8.86
C SER A 28 2.80 1.44 -9.41
N ALA A 29 3.57 0.71 -8.60
CA ALA A 29 4.87 0.20 -9.02
C ALA A 29 4.75 -0.89 -10.08
N LEU A 30 3.82 -1.83 -9.89
CA LEU A 30 3.60 -2.93 -10.83
C LEU A 30 3.06 -2.44 -12.18
N ILE A 31 2.13 -1.48 -12.20
CA ILE A 31 1.62 -0.95 -13.47
C ILE A 31 2.68 -0.14 -14.21
N ALA A 32 3.46 0.67 -13.49
CA ALA A 32 4.57 1.41 -14.10
C ALA A 32 5.62 0.44 -14.70
N GLN A 33 5.91 -0.65 -14.02
CA GLN A 33 6.81 -1.70 -14.51
C GLN A 33 6.24 -2.40 -15.76
N LYS A 34 4.93 -2.72 -15.78
CA LYS A 34 4.25 -3.27 -16.97
C LYS A 34 4.33 -2.32 -18.20
N LEU A 35 4.37 -1.01 -17.93
CA LEU A 35 4.59 0.01 -18.96
C LEU A 35 6.07 0.20 -19.34
N ASN A 36 6.92 -0.78 -19.01
CA ASN A 36 8.36 -0.78 -19.28
C ASN A 36 9.11 0.43 -18.71
N LYS A 37 8.65 0.95 -17.55
CA LYS A 37 9.35 2.03 -16.86
C LYS A 37 10.35 1.44 -15.87
N LYS A 38 11.49 2.13 -15.70
CA LYS A 38 12.44 1.82 -14.63
C LYS A 38 11.90 2.35 -13.32
N VAL A 39 11.48 1.45 -12.41
CA VAL A 39 10.74 1.79 -11.20
C VAL A 39 11.57 1.50 -9.94
N ALA A 40 11.50 2.39 -8.96
CA ALA A 40 11.88 2.07 -7.59
C ALA A 40 10.71 2.29 -6.63
N LEU A 41 10.63 1.43 -5.62
CA LEU A 41 9.70 1.52 -4.49
C LEU A 41 10.50 1.84 -3.23
N ILE A 42 10.23 3.00 -2.62
CA ILE A 42 10.85 3.44 -1.38
C ILE A 42 9.98 2.97 -0.22
N THR A 43 10.58 2.27 0.73
CA THR A 43 9.92 1.80 1.95
C THR A 43 10.91 1.79 3.12
N GLN A 44 10.41 2.00 4.32
CA GLN A 44 11.24 1.91 5.54
C GLN A 44 11.56 0.44 5.91
N ASP A 45 10.66 -0.48 5.53
CA ASP A 45 10.80 -1.90 5.84
C ASP A 45 10.34 -2.74 4.64
N GLN A 46 11.27 -3.49 4.06
CA GLN A 46 10.97 -4.39 2.94
C GLN A 46 9.99 -5.50 3.34
N SER A 47 10.03 -5.96 4.59
CA SER A 47 9.12 -7.00 5.08
C SER A 47 7.68 -6.50 5.25
N ALA A 48 7.48 -5.17 5.24
CA ALA A 48 6.19 -4.52 5.36
C ALA A 48 5.48 -4.29 4.01
N VAL A 49 6.10 -4.64 2.89
CA VAL A 49 5.50 -4.50 1.57
C VAL A 49 4.23 -5.35 1.48
N GLY A 50 3.10 -4.74 1.13
CA GLY A 50 1.79 -5.41 1.07
C GLY A 50 1.14 -5.70 2.43
N ARG A 51 1.70 -5.21 3.54
CA ARG A 51 1.17 -5.44 4.88
C ARG A 51 -0.24 -4.90 5.05
N MET A 52 -1.14 -5.78 5.49
CA MET A 52 -2.54 -5.44 5.75
C MET A 52 -2.69 -4.86 7.16
N SER A 53 -2.80 -3.54 7.25
CA SER A 53 -2.74 -2.81 8.52
C SER A 53 -4.01 -2.90 9.34
N CYS A 54 -5.18 -2.79 8.71
CA CYS A 54 -6.48 -2.73 9.41
C CYS A 54 -7.15 -4.10 9.46
N ASN A 55 -7.68 -4.54 8.35
CA ASN A 55 -8.43 -5.79 8.21
C ASN A 55 -7.79 -6.68 7.15
N PRO A 56 -7.80 -8.00 7.36
CA PRO A 56 -7.36 -8.95 6.34
C PRO A 56 -8.44 -9.13 5.27
N SER A 57 -8.90 -8.03 4.66
CA SER A 57 -9.95 -8.09 3.65
C SER A 57 -9.70 -7.11 2.50
N ILE A 58 -10.04 -7.56 1.31
CA ILE A 58 -10.03 -6.77 0.08
C ILE A 58 -11.48 -6.55 -0.35
N GLY A 59 -11.80 -5.34 -0.81
CA GLY A 59 -13.14 -4.99 -1.25
C GLY A 59 -14.03 -4.47 -0.13
N GLY A 60 -15.33 -4.69 -0.28
CA GLY A 60 -16.38 -4.04 0.50
C GLY A 60 -16.93 -2.80 -0.20
N LEU A 61 -17.76 -2.02 0.50
CA LEU A 61 -18.42 -0.84 -0.07
C LEU A 61 -17.40 0.14 -0.67
N ALA A 62 -17.65 0.62 -1.88
CA ALA A 62 -16.79 1.42 -2.74
C ALA A 62 -15.46 0.73 -3.12
N LYS A 63 -14.69 0.22 -2.17
CA LYS A 63 -13.41 -0.45 -2.44
C LYS A 63 -13.56 -1.66 -3.37
N GLY A 64 -14.64 -2.43 -3.26
CA GLY A 64 -14.87 -3.60 -4.12
C GLY A 64 -15.00 -3.22 -5.59
N GLN A 65 -15.68 -2.15 -5.90
CA GLN A 65 -15.83 -1.62 -7.25
C GLN A 65 -14.48 -1.12 -7.80
N ILE A 66 -13.78 -0.31 -7.02
CA ILE A 66 -12.46 0.23 -7.40
C ILE A 66 -11.46 -0.91 -7.68
N VAL A 67 -11.45 -1.96 -6.86
CA VAL A 67 -10.55 -3.11 -7.07
C VAL A 67 -10.89 -3.85 -8.37
N ARG A 68 -12.18 -3.96 -8.72
CA ARG A 68 -12.62 -4.53 -10.01
C ARG A 68 -12.18 -3.67 -11.20
N GLU A 69 -12.28 -2.36 -11.10
CA GLU A 69 -11.79 -1.43 -12.13
C GLU A 69 -10.28 -1.53 -12.29
N LEU A 70 -9.52 -1.58 -11.18
CA LEU A 70 -8.08 -1.81 -11.21
C LEU A 70 -7.71 -3.13 -11.87
N ASP A 71 -8.45 -4.19 -11.61
CA ASP A 71 -8.22 -5.52 -12.17
C ASP A 71 -8.29 -5.50 -13.70
N VAL A 72 -9.34 -4.89 -14.26
CA VAL A 72 -9.50 -4.73 -15.71
C VAL A 72 -8.34 -3.93 -16.34
N LEU A 73 -7.82 -2.95 -15.62
CA LEU A 73 -6.64 -2.17 -16.03
C LEU A 73 -5.31 -2.91 -15.82
N GLY A 74 -5.36 -4.17 -15.35
CA GLY A 74 -4.19 -5.01 -15.16
C GLY A 74 -3.56 -4.91 -13.77
N GLY A 75 -4.31 -4.42 -12.76
CA GLY A 75 -3.93 -4.45 -11.36
C GLY A 75 -3.77 -5.87 -10.82
N SER A 76 -3.17 -5.99 -9.65
CA SER A 76 -2.83 -7.29 -9.07
C SER A 76 -3.61 -7.60 -7.78
N MET A 77 -4.28 -6.60 -7.19
CA MET A 77 -4.94 -6.73 -5.89
C MET A 77 -6.05 -7.79 -5.88
N ALA A 78 -6.88 -7.83 -6.93
CA ALA A 78 -7.94 -8.80 -7.06
C ALA A 78 -7.38 -10.24 -7.18
N PHE A 79 -6.36 -10.42 -8.00
CA PHE A 79 -5.66 -11.70 -8.15
C PHE A 79 -5.02 -12.18 -6.82
N PHE A 80 -4.37 -11.27 -6.06
CA PHE A 80 -3.85 -11.64 -4.75
C PHE A 80 -4.98 -12.02 -3.78
N ALA A 81 -6.13 -11.32 -3.85
CA ALA A 81 -7.27 -11.63 -3.02
C ALA A 81 -7.82 -13.03 -3.32
N ASP A 82 -7.92 -13.42 -4.58
CA ASP A 82 -8.37 -14.76 -4.97
C ASP A 82 -7.38 -15.84 -4.54
N LYS A 83 -6.09 -15.63 -4.79
CA LYS A 83 -5.04 -16.58 -4.42
C LYS A 83 -4.93 -16.86 -2.92
N THR A 84 -5.33 -15.90 -2.10
CA THR A 84 -5.15 -15.95 -0.64
C THR A 84 -6.45 -15.88 0.14
N GLY A 85 -7.57 -15.89 -0.57
CA GLY A 85 -8.91 -15.78 -0.02
C GLY A 85 -9.29 -16.96 0.88
N ILE A 86 -9.96 -16.65 1.98
CA ILE A 86 -10.54 -17.63 2.92
C ILE A 86 -12.06 -17.52 3.01
N GLN A 87 -12.61 -16.38 2.60
CA GLN A 87 -14.06 -16.18 2.50
C GLN A 87 -14.35 -15.11 1.45
N PHE A 88 -15.33 -15.39 0.59
CA PHE A 88 -15.83 -14.44 -0.40
C PHE A 88 -17.30 -14.16 -0.13
N LYS A 89 -17.70 -12.90 -0.24
CA LYS A 89 -19.08 -12.47 -0.06
C LYS A 89 -19.39 -11.23 -0.88
N VAL A 90 -20.50 -11.23 -1.60
CA VAL A 90 -21.04 -10.02 -2.20
C VAL A 90 -21.96 -9.35 -1.17
N LEU A 91 -21.56 -8.16 -0.73
CA LEU A 91 -22.34 -7.35 0.20
C LEU A 91 -23.51 -6.66 -0.52
N ASN A 92 -24.55 -6.31 0.24
CA ASN A 92 -25.73 -5.58 -0.25
C ASN A 92 -26.53 -6.26 -1.35
N LYS A 93 -26.48 -7.58 -1.49
CA LYS A 93 -27.28 -8.32 -2.49
C LYS A 93 -28.76 -7.97 -2.46
N LYS A 94 -29.33 -7.68 -1.26
CA LYS A 94 -30.75 -7.31 -1.07
C LYS A 94 -31.08 -5.88 -1.50
N LYS A 95 -30.08 -5.02 -1.74
CA LYS A 95 -30.27 -3.59 -2.04
C LYS A 95 -30.20 -3.24 -3.53
N GLY A 96 -30.08 -4.23 -4.39
CA GLY A 96 -29.96 -4.07 -5.84
C GLY A 96 -28.52 -4.07 -6.35
N ARG A 97 -28.37 -4.36 -7.66
CA ARG A 97 -27.07 -4.61 -8.30
C ARG A 97 -26.12 -3.41 -8.26
N ALA A 98 -26.63 -2.19 -8.31
CA ALA A 98 -25.84 -0.97 -8.30
C ALA A 98 -24.95 -0.81 -7.04
N VAL A 99 -25.36 -1.41 -5.92
CA VAL A 99 -24.62 -1.35 -4.64
C VAL A 99 -24.02 -2.69 -4.22
N TRP A 100 -24.02 -3.69 -5.12
CA TRP A 100 -23.33 -4.94 -4.86
C TRP A 100 -21.83 -4.69 -4.74
N SER A 101 -21.26 -5.17 -3.65
CA SER A 101 -19.86 -4.89 -3.35
C SER A 101 -19.13 -6.18 -3.00
N PRO A 102 -18.28 -6.70 -3.89
CA PRO A 102 -17.51 -7.90 -3.59
C PRO A 102 -16.53 -7.64 -2.46
N ARG A 103 -16.35 -8.61 -1.58
CA ARG A 103 -15.39 -8.61 -0.50
C ARG A 103 -14.78 -9.99 -0.34
N ALA A 104 -13.47 -10.07 -0.28
CA ALA A 104 -12.71 -11.24 0.09
C ALA A 104 -12.06 -11.04 1.47
N GLN A 105 -12.27 -11.96 2.39
CA GLN A 105 -11.40 -12.13 3.56
C GLN A 105 -10.20 -12.96 3.10
N VAL A 106 -9.01 -12.57 3.47
CA VAL A 106 -7.79 -13.21 2.99
C VAL A 106 -6.89 -13.64 4.15
N ASP A 107 -6.05 -14.64 3.89
CA ASP A 107 -4.94 -14.93 4.77
C ASP A 107 -3.92 -13.78 4.68
N LYS A 108 -3.82 -13.01 5.74
CA LYS A 108 -2.98 -11.81 5.80
C LYS A 108 -1.54 -12.09 5.42
N ARG A 109 -0.95 -13.17 5.93
CA ARG A 109 0.47 -13.49 5.70
C ARG A 109 0.72 -14.01 4.29
N LYS A 110 -0.22 -14.82 3.76
CA LYS A 110 -0.14 -15.28 2.37
C LYS A 110 -0.27 -14.11 1.40
N TYR A 111 -1.17 -13.16 1.68
CA TYR A 111 -1.34 -11.96 0.86
C TYR A 111 -0.06 -11.10 0.84
N GLU A 112 0.49 -10.76 2.01
CA GLU A 112 1.75 -10.02 2.14
C GLU A 112 2.87 -10.70 1.35
N ARG A 113 3.02 -12.01 1.50
CA ARG A 113 4.04 -12.79 0.79
C ARG A 113 3.83 -12.76 -0.73
N ALA A 114 2.60 -12.97 -1.20
CA ALA A 114 2.29 -12.95 -2.63
C ALA A 114 2.58 -11.57 -3.25
N ALA A 115 2.19 -10.49 -2.57
CA ALA A 115 2.46 -9.12 -3.01
C ALA A 115 3.95 -8.81 -3.04
N THR A 116 4.69 -9.14 -1.98
CA THR A 116 6.15 -8.95 -1.91
C THR A 116 6.88 -9.73 -2.99
N GLN A 117 6.54 -11.00 -3.18
CA GLN A 117 7.14 -11.83 -4.23
C GLN A 117 6.91 -11.25 -5.63
N LYS A 118 5.71 -10.72 -5.89
CA LYS A 118 5.39 -10.11 -7.19
C LYS A 118 6.21 -8.84 -7.43
N VAL A 119 6.39 -8.00 -6.41
CA VAL A 119 7.22 -6.78 -6.51
C VAL A 119 8.69 -7.14 -6.75
N LEU A 120 9.24 -8.06 -5.97
CA LEU A 120 10.64 -8.47 -6.11
C LEU A 120 10.91 -9.20 -7.44
N GLY A 121 10.02 -10.10 -7.85
CA GLY A 121 10.12 -10.82 -9.12
C GLY A 121 9.85 -9.95 -10.36
N GLY A 122 9.24 -8.79 -10.20
CA GLY A 122 8.96 -7.84 -11.28
C GLY A 122 10.13 -6.95 -11.67
N GLY A 123 11.30 -7.08 -11.03
CA GLY A 123 12.47 -6.24 -11.32
C GLY A 123 12.35 -4.80 -10.77
N ILE A 124 11.39 -4.55 -9.89
CA ILE A 124 11.22 -3.27 -9.20
C ILE A 124 12.32 -3.14 -8.15
N LYS A 125 13.10 -2.05 -8.20
CA LYS A 125 14.15 -1.79 -7.22
C LYS A 125 13.52 -1.36 -5.89
N ILE A 126 13.77 -2.11 -4.82
CA ILE A 126 13.45 -1.64 -3.47
C ILE A 126 14.58 -0.73 -2.98
N VAL A 127 14.20 0.46 -2.51
CA VAL A 127 15.07 1.41 -1.83
C VAL A 127 14.62 1.50 -0.39
N LEU A 128 15.47 1.04 0.52
CA LEU A 128 15.21 1.15 1.95
C LEU A 128 15.53 2.56 2.43
N GLY A 129 14.59 3.19 3.09
CA GLY A 129 14.73 4.52 3.65
C GLY A 129 13.41 5.21 3.87
N GLU A 130 13.46 6.31 4.59
CA GLU A 130 12.34 7.20 4.83
C GLU A 130 12.44 8.42 3.93
N ALA A 131 11.45 8.61 3.07
CA ALA A 131 11.33 9.82 2.25
C ALA A 131 10.90 10.99 3.14
N VAL A 132 11.70 12.05 3.17
CA VAL A 132 11.44 13.23 4.01
C VAL A 132 11.12 14.48 3.19
N SER A 133 11.56 14.56 1.93
CA SER A 133 11.31 15.72 1.10
C SER A 133 11.27 15.36 -0.38
N LEU A 134 10.52 16.14 -1.16
CA LEU A 134 10.58 16.11 -2.60
C LEU A 134 11.78 16.95 -3.07
N LYS A 135 12.57 16.38 -3.96
CA LYS A 135 13.58 17.15 -4.71
C LYS A 135 12.89 17.80 -5.91
N THR A 136 13.02 19.12 -6.01
CA THR A 136 12.46 19.88 -7.14
C THR A 136 13.55 20.69 -7.83
N GLU A 137 13.45 20.82 -9.14
CA GLU A 137 14.29 21.66 -9.94
C GLU A 137 13.40 22.55 -10.82
N LYS A 138 13.53 23.85 -10.61
CA LYS A 138 12.62 24.85 -11.20
C LYS A 138 11.16 24.50 -10.88
N TYR A 139 10.27 24.16 -11.55
CA TYR A 139 8.88 23.83 -11.23
C TYR A 139 8.55 22.33 -11.45
N ARG A 140 9.57 21.47 -11.42
CA ARG A 140 9.40 20.04 -11.65
C ARG A 140 10.00 19.21 -10.52
N VAL A 141 9.33 18.13 -10.15
CA VAL A 141 9.92 17.12 -9.29
C VAL A 141 11.05 16.42 -10.04
N SER A 142 12.20 16.23 -9.38
CA SER A 142 13.38 15.55 -9.93
C SER A 142 13.81 14.37 -9.07
N GLY A 143 13.10 14.08 -7.97
CA GLY A 143 13.41 12.96 -7.09
C GLY A 143 12.86 13.13 -5.69
N VAL A 144 13.44 12.35 -4.79
CA VAL A 144 13.10 12.30 -3.36
C VAL A 144 14.39 12.36 -2.55
N ILE A 145 14.36 13.07 -1.44
CA ILE A 145 15.43 13.11 -0.43
C ILE A 145 15.03 12.18 0.70
N LEU A 146 15.93 11.29 1.10
CA LEU A 146 15.74 10.38 2.22
C LEU A 146 16.27 11.00 3.52
N ARG A 147 15.88 10.43 4.66
CA ARG A 147 16.27 10.92 5.99
C ARG A 147 17.79 10.92 6.23
N ASP A 148 18.53 10.03 5.60
CA ASP A 148 19.99 9.98 5.66
C ASP A 148 20.68 11.01 4.75
N GLY A 149 19.92 11.87 4.08
CA GLY A 149 20.41 12.87 3.14
C GLY A 149 20.66 12.33 1.73
N SER A 150 20.53 11.05 1.49
CA SER A 150 20.69 10.48 0.15
C SER A 150 19.54 10.91 -0.78
N VAL A 151 19.86 11.04 -2.07
CA VAL A 151 18.93 11.49 -3.10
C VAL A 151 18.66 10.36 -4.08
N VAL A 152 17.39 10.07 -4.32
CA VAL A 152 16.94 9.15 -5.36
C VAL A 152 16.28 9.98 -6.47
N ASN A 153 16.89 10.00 -7.65
CA ASN A 153 16.44 10.85 -8.76
C ASN A 153 15.42 10.13 -9.64
N SER A 154 14.42 10.87 -10.15
CA SER A 154 13.40 10.33 -11.06
C SER A 154 12.73 11.42 -11.88
N LYS A 155 12.02 10.98 -12.95
CA LYS A 155 11.16 11.85 -13.76
C LYS A 155 9.82 12.13 -13.11
N ALA A 156 9.29 11.16 -12.32
CA ALA A 156 7.99 11.24 -11.66
C ALA A 156 8.06 10.60 -10.27
N VAL A 157 7.29 11.14 -9.33
CA VAL A 157 7.14 10.61 -7.97
C VAL A 157 5.67 10.37 -7.68
N ILE A 158 5.34 9.19 -7.17
CA ILE A 158 4.01 8.82 -6.72
C ILE A 158 4.06 8.65 -5.19
N LEU A 159 3.30 9.48 -4.48
CA LEU A 159 3.21 9.42 -3.01
C LEU A 159 2.05 8.53 -2.59
N THR A 160 2.35 7.43 -1.90
CA THR A 160 1.37 6.46 -1.37
C THR A 160 1.63 6.17 0.10
N CYS A 161 1.92 7.19 0.87
CA CYS A 161 2.41 7.11 2.25
C CYS A 161 1.37 6.64 3.28
N GLY A 162 0.11 6.50 2.88
CA GLY A 162 -0.96 5.96 3.72
C GLY A 162 -1.18 6.80 5.00
N THR A 163 -1.12 6.14 6.15
CA THR A 163 -1.35 6.74 7.47
C THR A 163 -0.07 7.16 8.19
N PHE A 164 1.07 7.14 7.51
CA PHE A 164 2.37 7.38 8.16
C PHE A 164 2.75 8.85 8.28
N LEU A 165 2.30 9.70 7.33
CA LEU A 165 2.68 11.13 7.34
C LEU A 165 2.17 11.82 8.61
N ASN A 166 3.10 12.22 9.47
CA ASN A 166 2.82 12.79 10.79
C ASN A 166 1.77 11.95 11.56
N GLY A 167 1.92 10.61 11.48
CA GLY A 167 0.91 9.67 11.96
C GLY A 167 0.68 9.78 13.46
N LEU A 168 -0.59 9.74 13.89
CA LEU A 168 -1.00 9.77 15.29
C LEU A 168 -2.01 8.66 15.56
N ILE A 169 -1.66 7.76 16.46
CA ILE A 169 -2.54 6.66 16.88
C ILE A 169 -3.31 7.10 18.12
N HIS A 170 -4.60 6.78 18.15
CA HIS A 170 -5.50 6.97 19.26
C HIS A 170 -5.96 5.61 19.79
N ILE A 171 -5.78 5.35 21.09
CA ILE A 171 -6.29 4.18 21.82
C ILE A 171 -7.02 4.69 23.04
N GLY A 172 -8.33 4.83 22.97
CA GLY A 172 -9.11 5.55 23.97
C GLY A 172 -8.61 6.99 24.07
N GLN A 173 -8.23 7.41 25.29
CA GLN A 173 -7.69 8.75 25.55
C GLN A 173 -6.17 8.87 25.28
N ARG A 174 -5.48 7.75 25.09
CA ARG A 174 -4.04 7.77 24.84
C ARG A 174 -3.76 8.10 23.38
N LYS A 175 -2.79 8.99 23.17
CA LYS A 175 -2.30 9.39 21.84
C LYS A 175 -0.80 9.10 21.78
N SER A 176 -0.35 8.52 20.65
CA SER A 176 1.07 8.29 20.41
C SER A 176 1.40 8.57 18.95
N GLN A 177 2.55 9.19 18.71
CA GLN A 177 3.05 9.38 17.36
C GLN A 177 3.49 8.04 16.80
N ALA A 178 2.83 7.58 15.73
CA ALA A 178 3.15 6.36 15.03
C ALA A 178 2.39 6.30 13.69
N GLY A 179 2.97 5.68 12.70
CA GLY A 179 2.30 5.38 11.44
C GLY A 179 1.34 4.19 11.58
N ARG A 180 1.78 3.18 12.31
CA ARG A 180 1.06 1.98 12.77
C ARG A 180 1.54 1.61 14.17
N MET A 181 0.79 0.75 14.87
CA MET A 181 1.26 0.22 16.15
C MET A 181 2.60 -0.51 15.97
N GLY A 182 3.62 -0.06 16.71
CA GLY A 182 4.98 -0.57 16.62
C GLY A 182 5.82 -0.02 15.44
N GLU A 183 5.30 0.91 14.65
CA GLU A 183 6.02 1.51 13.52
C GLU A 183 6.01 3.04 13.65
N ALA A 184 7.18 3.66 13.51
CA ALA A 184 7.34 5.11 13.62
C ALA A 184 6.52 5.86 12.55
N PRO A 185 6.11 7.12 12.80
CA PRO A 185 5.53 7.97 11.77
C PRO A 185 6.60 8.35 10.74
N SER A 186 6.17 8.83 9.58
CA SER A 186 7.05 9.50 8.62
C SER A 186 6.83 11.00 8.68
N GLU A 187 7.91 11.75 8.72
CA GLU A 187 7.91 13.20 8.85
C GLU A 187 8.65 13.87 7.67
N GLY A 188 8.30 15.10 7.35
CA GLY A 188 8.98 15.93 6.35
C GLY A 188 8.24 16.02 5.00
N ILE A 189 7.65 14.96 4.48
CA ILE A 189 6.91 15.01 3.20
C ILE A 189 5.72 15.97 3.26
N THR A 190 4.98 16.02 4.36
CA THR A 190 3.85 16.94 4.53
C THR A 190 4.33 18.38 4.47
N GLU A 191 5.42 18.69 5.15
CA GLU A 191 6.06 20.00 5.20
C GLU A 191 6.64 20.38 3.82
N SER A 192 7.25 19.43 3.14
CA SER A 192 7.74 19.59 1.76
C SER A 192 6.61 19.93 0.78
N LEU A 193 5.47 19.26 0.89
CA LEU A 193 4.29 19.57 0.08
C LEU A 193 3.72 20.95 0.41
N ALA A 194 3.63 21.33 1.69
CA ALA A 194 3.16 22.64 2.11
C ALA A 194 4.09 23.77 1.59
N ALA A 195 5.40 23.58 1.63
CA ALA A 195 6.38 24.51 1.07
C ALA A 195 6.24 24.68 -0.45
N LEU A 196 5.70 23.67 -1.15
CA LEU A 196 5.39 23.74 -2.58
C LEU A 196 4.00 24.33 -2.86
N GLY A 197 3.28 24.82 -1.83
CA GLY A 197 1.98 25.46 -1.97
C GLY A 197 0.78 24.52 -1.91
N PHE A 198 0.96 23.21 -1.66
CA PHE A 198 -0.15 22.29 -1.48
C PHE A 198 -0.80 22.45 -0.11
N LYS A 199 -2.13 22.54 -0.09
CA LYS A 199 -2.89 22.51 1.17
C LYS A 199 -2.91 21.09 1.71
N THR A 200 -2.52 20.92 2.95
CA THR A 200 -2.54 19.63 3.65
C THR A 200 -3.58 19.64 4.76
N GLY A 201 -4.08 18.48 5.13
CA GLY A 201 -5.06 18.33 6.20
C GLY A 201 -4.95 16.96 6.88
N ARG A 202 -5.69 16.82 7.98
CA ARG A 202 -5.70 15.58 8.78
C ARG A 202 -7.01 14.84 8.56
N LEU A 203 -6.90 13.54 8.27
CA LEU A 203 -8.04 12.63 8.20
C LEU A 203 -7.91 11.55 9.28
N LYS A 204 -9.04 11.12 9.80
CA LYS A 204 -9.13 10.03 10.78
C LYS A 204 -9.56 8.75 10.09
N THR A 205 -8.86 7.64 10.33
CA THR A 205 -9.30 6.29 9.97
C THR A 205 -9.70 5.52 11.23
N GLY A 206 -10.57 4.53 11.10
CA GLY A 206 -10.97 3.64 12.20
C GLY A 206 -10.44 2.23 11.97
N THR A 207 -9.98 1.59 13.04
CA THR A 207 -9.61 0.17 13.06
C THR A 207 -10.58 -0.56 13.97
N PRO A 208 -11.16 -1.71 13.56
CA PRO A 208 -11.99 -2.51 14.46
C PRO A 208 -11.19 -3.00 15.66
N PRO A 209 -11.83 -3.17 16.81
CA PRO A 209 -11.17 -3.66 18.02
C PRO A 209 -10.59 -5.06 17.80
N ARG A 210 -9.50 -5.35 18.46
CA ARG A 210 -8.94 -6.71 18.57
C ARG A 210 -9.41 -7.30 19.88
N LEU A 211 -10.18 -8.37 19.80
CA LEU A 211 -10.73 -9.06 20.97
C LEU A 211 -9.92 -10.33 21.25
N ASN A 212 -9.79 -10.67 22.54
CA ASN A 212 -9.28 -11.98 22.91
C ASN A 212 -10.32 -13.04 22.51
N LYS A 213 -9.91 -14.03 21.71
CA LYS A 213 -10.78 -15.10 21.22
C LYS A 213 -11.52 -15.82 22.35
N ASP A 214 -10.83 -16.06 23.46
CA ASP A 214 -11.36 -16.81 24.61
C ASP A 214 -12.36 -16.00 25.45
N SER A 215 -12.39 -14.66 25.28
CA SER A 215 -13.37 -13.79 25.94
C SER A 215 -14.67 -13.62 25.17
N ILE A 216 -14.78 -14.21 23.97
CA ILE A 216 -15.98 -14.05 23.11
C ILE A 216 -17.06 -15.05 23.52
N ASN A 217 -18.23 -14.54 23.88
CA ASN A 217 -19.39 -15.38 24.06
C ASN A 217 -20.02 -15.73 22.69
N TRP A 218 -19.61 -16.86 22.14
CA TRP A 218 -20.02 -17.31 20.82
C TRP A 218 -21.53 -17.58 20.71
N SER A 219 -22.21 -17.93 21.80
CA SER A 219 -23.67 -18.16 21.79
C SER A 219 -24.47 -16.88 21.51
N LYS A 220 -23.87 -15.69 21.79
CA LYS A 220 -24.49 -14.39 21.50
C LYS A 220 -24.12 -13.84 20.12
N THR A 221 -23.37 -14.60 19.31
CA THR A 221 -22.96 -14.17 17.97
C THR A 221 -23.75 -14.89 16.90
N LYS A 222 -23.91 -14.22 15.76
CA LYS A 222 -24.51 -14.82 14.57
C LYS A 222 -23.41 -15.18 13.57
N LYS A 223 -23.43 -16.43 13.10
CA LYS A 223 -22.52 -16.87 12.04
C LYS A 223 -22.90 -16.21 10.72
N GLU A 224 -21.95 -15.53 10.09
CA GLU A 224 -22.09 -14.92 8.77
C GLU A 224 -21.20 -15.67 7.76
N PRO A 225 -21.72 -16.67 7.06
CA PRO A 225 -20.97 -17.44 6.08
C PRO A 225 -20.65 -16.61 4.84
N GLY A 226 -19.67 -17.05 4.07
CA GLY A 226 -19.44 -16.58 2.71
C GLY A 226 -20.55 -16.96 1.74
N ASP A 227 -20.41 -16.60 0.48
CA ASP A 227 -21.28 -17.08 -0.59
C ASP A 227 -21.01 -18.58 -0.85
N ILE A 228 -22.06 -19.35 -1.10
CA ILE A 228 -21.95 -20.81 -1.35
C ILE A 228 -21.17 -21.06 -2.66
N ASN A 229 -21.48 -20.28 -3.69
CA ASN A 229 -20.79 -20.32 -4.97
C ASN A 229 -20.07 -18.97 -5.18
N PRO A 230 -18.87 -18.82 -4.64
CA PRO A 230 -18.16 -17.54 -4.73
C PRO A 230 -17.68 -17.29 -6.17
N VAL A 231 -17.90 -16.07 -6.63
CA VAL A 231 -17.32 -15.61 -7.89
C VAL A 231 -15.93 -15.03 -7.59
N PRO A 232 -14.89 -15.37 -8.36
CA PRO A 232 -13.56 -14.79 -8.20
C PRO A 232 -13.60 -13.28 -8.20
N PHE A 233 -12.69 -12.66 -7.46
CA PHE A 233 -12.59 -11.21 -7.39
C PHE A 233 -11.99 -10.65 -8.69
N SER A 234 -10.97 -11.32 -9.22
CA SER A 234 -10.37 -11.00 -10.51
C SER A 234 -11.13 -11.63 -11.68
N TYR A 235 -11.25 -10.88 -12.77
CA TYR A 235 -11.78 -11.40 -14.04
C TYR A 235 -10.81 -12.39 -14.71
N PHE A 236 -9.56 -12.40 -14.30
CA PHE A 236 -8.49 -13.23 -14.86
C PHE A 236 -8.17 -14.47 -14.00
N THR A 237 -8.83 -14.65 -12.87
CA THR A 237 -8.74 -15.90 -12.09
C THR A 237 -9.61 -16.96 -12.75
N GLN A 238 -8.99 -18.11 -13.10
CA GLN A 238 -9.64 -19.30 -13.63
C GLN A 238 -10.13 -20.20 -12.51
#